data_f1a71f372fdb6eaefead227f71a84ee7
#
_entry.id   f1a71f372fdb6eaefead227f71a84ee7
#
_cell.length_a   1.000
_cell.length_b   1.000
_cell.length_c   1.000
_cell.angle_alpha   90.00
_cell.angle_beta   90.00
_cell.angle_gamma   90.00
#
_symmetry.space_group_name_H-M   'P 1'
#
loop_
_entity.id
_entity.type
_entity.pdbx_description
1 polymer ?
#
loop_
_entity_poly.entity_id
_entity_poly.type
_entity_poly.pdbx_seq_one_letter_code
_entity_poly.pdbx_strand_id
1 'polypeptide(L)'
;MLVPKISPSQTLGPALRRALGLLPTVLYTDASEANVDGEPAAWAQVSASDDVQALLNSGLAVAVVGADDDLARVGEFDRARLALRYASASEDVSDPSAITRAAKVGINHAGAVILDLTAQQITAATDSAGVEAQGPSPLAALVRAAERQVVGANGPVRVLVELSGSAEGWTLGLLSRVGLTGASAVVDAGMLGVGDDCAGRLELGAALVAACGLSSDRTDGLVTTVVVDEQRTCLGVAYSNGASLAAALASGDGVYWSRKRGLWHKGLTSGATQALVGVSVDCDADALCFRVRQHSPGFCHRQTSSCFGPAAGLARLAQTVADRRVNAPEGSYTRRLFDDAALLRAKIVEEAGELADAADPADVAFEAADLLYFAMVKCAAHGVSLADIERSLDRKHLKVVRRPGDAKPGAIPAPVAPVAPVAAAIPEVSRTSIQNAGIRAALPGEKIALRVYSADELSESERDALLQRPLVDSQEIMRRVRPIVDAVRARGDAAVLELTAKFDGAQMDSVVVRAPFNVPELPDAVRAAIDQAYANVRCFHAAQLPADSAVETMPGVTCRRFSRAIERVGLYVPGGTAVLPSSALMLGVPAQVAGCREIVLATPPRPDGSIVPEVLYVAHKVGATAIVKAG
;
A
#
# COMPACT_ATOMS: atom_id res chain seq x y z
N MET A 1 11.27 15.39 -0.04
CA MET A 1 10.93 15.34 1.41
C MET A 1 11.95 16.16 2.20
N LEU A 2 11.55 16.78 3.32
CA LEU A 2 12.47 17.45 4.25
C LEU A 2 12.98 16.43 5.29
N VAL A 3 14.30 16.34 5.45
CA VAL A 3 14.96 15.49 6.46
C VAL A 3 15.76 16.40 7.40
N PRO A 4 15.29 16.70 8.61
CA PRO A 4 16.05 17.47 9.58
C PRO A 4 17.30 16.71 10.03
N LYS A 5 18.42 17.41 10.14
CA LYS A 5 19.70 16.89 10.64
C LYS A 5 19.96 17.48 12.03
N ILE A 6 20.17 16.64 13.01
CA ILE A 6 20.45 17.01 14.41
C ILE A 6 21.89 16.67 14.74
N SER A 7 22.62 17.63 15.31
CA SER A 7 24.00 17.47 15.78
C SER A 7 24.04 17.55 17.31
N PRO A 8 24.98 16.85 17.99
CA PRO A 8 25.09 16.79 19.46
C PRO A 8 25.22 18.15 20.14
N SER A 9 25.87 19.09 19.47
CA SER A 9 26.07 20.45 19.99
C SER A 9 24.84 21.37 19.89
N GLN A 10 23.75 20.91 19.28
CA GLN A 10 22.57 21.76 19.04
C GLN A 10 21.60 21.75 20.21
N THR A 11 21.35 22.91 20.78
CA THR A 11 20.29 23.12 21.75
C THR A 11 19.03 23.54 21.01
N LEU A 12 18.14 22.58 20.76
CA LEU A 12 16.84 22.84 20.11
C LEU A 12 15.79 23.21 21.15
N GLY A 13 15.03 24.27 20.89
CA GLY A 13 13.87 24.66 21.72
C GLY A 13 12.81 23.55 21.79
N PRO A 14 12.01 23.47 22.88
CA PRO A 14 11.05 22.38 23.06
C PRO A 14 9.99 22.31 21.94
N ALA A 15 9.56 23.46 21.43
CA ALA A 15 8.57 23.53 20.35
C ALA A 15 9.12 22.96 19.04
N LEU A 16 10.35 23.33 18.66
CA LEU A 16 11.00 22.79 17.47
C LEU A 16 11.28 21.28 17.61
N ARG A 17 11.80 20.85 18.77
CA ARG A 17 12.05 19.42 19.02
C ARG A 17 10.78 18.60 18.87
N ARG A 18 9.65 19.05 19.42
CA ARG A 18 8.35 18.42 19.24
C ARG A 18 7.93 18.38 17.77
N ALA A 19 8.04 19.50 17.05
CA ALA A 19 7.66 19.58 15.65
C ALA A 19 8.50 18.69 14.73
N LEU A 20 9.81 18.57 15.00
CA LEU A 20 10.68 17.62 14.28
C LEU A 20 10.28 16.16 14.54
N GLY A 21 9.79 15.84 15.73
CA GLY A 21 9.24 14.52 16.06
C GLY A 21 7.96 14.14 15.28
N LEU A 22 7.30 15.10 14.61
CA LEU A 22 6.13 14.85 13.77
C LEU A 22 6.48 14.48 12.33
N LEU A 23 7.75 14.63 11.92
CA LEU A 23 8.21 14.31 10.57
C LEU A 23 8.56 12.81 10.44
N PRO A 24 8.49 12.24 9.25
CA PRO A 24 8.68 10.79 9.07
C PRO A 24 10.13 10.31 9.28
N THR A 25 11.12 11.20 9.17
CA THR A 25 12.55 10.84 9.25
C THR A 25 13.35 11.98 9.85
N VAL A 26 14.30 11.65 10.74
CA VAL A 26 15.31 12.57 11.30
C VAL A 26 16.68 11.92 11.16
N LEU A 27 17.68 12.70 10.72
CA LEU A 27 19.06 12.29 10.61
C LEU A 27 19.86 12.81 11.82
N TYR A 28 20.53 11.93 12.53
CA TYR A 28 21.48 12.24 13.60
C TYR A 28 22.90 12.18 13.07
N THR A 29 23.74 13.11 13.47
CA THR A 29 25.17 13.07 13.13
C THR A 29 25.99 12.17 14.03
N ASP A 30 25.41 11.74 15.14
CA ASP A 30 25.99 10.78 16.08
C ASP A 30 24.97 9.68 16.40
N ALA A 31 25.35 8.44 16.18
CA ALA A 31 24.47 7.30 16.38
C ALA A 31 24.11 7.08 17.86
N SER A 32 24.95 7.52 18.79
CA SER A 32 24.69 7.40 20.24
C SER A 32 23.53 8.29 20.72
N GLU A 33 23.19 9.34 19.98
CA GLU A 33 22.10 10.26 20.27
C GLU A 33 20.80 9.93 19.55
N ALA A 34 20.82 8.94 18.64
CA ALA A 34 19.64 8.57 17.87
C ALA A 34 18.53 8.04 18.79
N ASN A 35 17.35 8.67 18.73
CA ASN A 35 16.17 8.18 19.42
C ASN A 35 15.58 6.98 18.67
N VAL A 36 15.96 5.77 19.09
CA VAL A 36 15.54 4.51 18.47
C VAL A 36 14.20 3.98 19.01
N ASP A 37 13.68 4.55 20.09
CA ASP A 37 12.45 4.10 20.76
C ASP A 37 11.18 4.80 20.28
N GLY A 38 11.33 5.80 19.43
CA GLY A 38 10.23 6.64 18.96
C GLY A 38 10.06 6.69 17.44
N GLU A 39 9.04 7.40 17.01
CA GLU A 39 8.97 8.00 15.69
C GLU A 39 9.47 9.45 15.81
N PRO A 40 10.08 10.01 14.83
CA PRO A 40 10.30 9.54 13.46
C PRO A 40 11.38 8.45 13.33
N ALA A 41 11.44 7.83 12.13
CA ALA A 41 12.49 6.86 11.83
C ALA A 41 13.88 7.49 11.99
N ALA A 42 14.67 6.99 12.92
CA ALA A 42 15.99 7.51 13.20
C ALA A 42 17.01 7.01 12.18
N TRP A 43 17.65 7.94 11.49
CA TRP A 43 18.84 7.69 10.68
C TRP A 43 20.03 8.25 11.42
N ALA A 44 21.15 7.57 11.41
CA ALA A 44 22.35 8.10 12.05
C ALA A 44 23.59 7.86 11.22
N GLN A 45 24.48 8.83 11.21
CA GLN A 45 25.82 8.65 10.69
C GLN A 45 26.61 7.75 11.62
N VAL A 46 27.25 6.73 11.05
CA VAL A 46 28.09 5.78 11.78
C VAL A 46 29.54 5.97 11.35
N SER A 47 30.44 5.83 12.30
CA SER A 47 31.90 5.89 12.06
C SER A 47 32.46 4.50 11.73
N ALA A 48 33.69 4.43 11.27
CA ALA A 48 34.39 3.17 10.99
C ALA A 48 34.57 2.29 12.24
N SER A 49 34.52 2.88 13.45
CA SER A 49 34.64 2.17 14.72
C SER A 49 33.29 1.64 15.26
N ASP A 50 32.15 2.07 14.71
CA ASP A 50 30.85 1.70 15.23
C ASP A 50 30.45 0.28 14.79
N ASP A 51 29.80 -0.44 15.72
CA ASP A 51 29.14 -1.70 15.40
C ASP A 51 27.79 -1.44 14.73
N VAL A 52 27.81 -1.35 13.40
CA VAL A 52 26.60 -1.12 12.57
C VAL A 52 25.52 -2.14 12.87
N GLN A 53 25.89 -3.41 13.09
CA GLN A 53 24.93 -4.47 13.37
C GLN A 53 24.24 -4.27 14.73
N ALA A 54 24.99 -3.89 15.76
CA ALA A 54 24.42 -3.60 17.07
C ALA A 54 23.46 -2.40 17.00
N LEU A 55 23.82 -1.32 16.28
CA LEU A 55 22.99 -0.14 16.09
C LEU A 55 21.69 -0.46 15.34
N LEU A 56 21.77 -1.23 14.26
CA LEU A 56 20.58 -1.66 13.52
C LEU A 56 19.69 -2.59 14.37
N ASN A 57 20.26 -3.43 15.21
CA ASN A 57 19.51 -4.29 16.14
C ASN A 57 18.89 -3.53 17.31
N SER A 58 19.46 -2.40 17.73
CA SER A 58 18.87 -1.54 18.77
C SER A 58 17.62 -0.79 18.29
N GLY A 59 17.40 -0.68 16.97
CA GLY A 59 16.22 -0.02 16.40
C GLY A 59 16.54 1.15 15.48
N LEU A 60 17.82 1.43 15.18
CA LEU A 60 18.20 2.41 14.18
C LEU A 60 17.57 2.01 12.81
N ALA A 61 16.83 2.92 12.20
CA ALA A 61 16.14 2.61 10.95
C ALA A 61 17.12 2.48 9.77
N VAL A 62 18.07 3.43 9.66
CA VAL A 62 19.07 3.45 8.59
C VAL A 62 20.42 3.91 9.13
N ALA A 63 21.48 3.16 8.84
CA ALA A 63 22.86 3.56 9.10
C ALA A 63 23.42 4.32 7.88
N VAL A 64 23.98 5.50 8.10
CA VAL A 64 24.61 6.35 7.07
C VAL A 64 26.12 6.15 7.12
N VAL A 65 26.68 5.65 6.03
CA VAL A 65 28.12 5.31 5.91
C VAL A 65 28.76 6.22 4.86
N GLY A 66 30.00 6.64 5.07
CA GLY A 66 30.77 7.37 4.05
C GLY A 66 31.03 6.49 2.83
N ALA A 67 31.02 7.07 1.64
CA ALA A 67 31.28 6.34 0.40
C ALA A 67 32.74 5.86 0.28
N ASP A 68 33.64 6.51 0.99
CA ASP A 68 35.08 6.16 1.05
C ASP A 68 35.37 5.08 2.11
N ASP A 69 34.38 4.76 2.97
CA ASP A 69 34.48 3.67 3.92
C ASP A 69 34.37 2.33 3.18
N ASP A 70 35.08 1.33 3.67
CA ASP A 70 35.20 0.02 3.04
C ASP A 70 33.81 -0.59 2.70
N LEU A 71 33.42 -0.51 1.42
CA LEU A 71 32.18 -1.06 0.88
C LEU A 71 32.04 -2.57 1.14
N ALA A 72 33.15 -3.27 1.43
CA ALA A 72 33.11 -4.69 1.82
C ALA A 72 32.40 -4.91 3.17
N ARG A 73 32.45 -3.94 4.08
CA ARG A 73 31.72 -3.98 5.37
C ARG A 73 30.21 -3.81 5.18
N VAL A 74 29.80 -3.16 4.08
CA VAL A 74 28.41 -2.84 3.80
C VAL A 74 27.68 -4.01 3.12
N GLY A 75 28.41 -4.92 2.45
CA GLY A 75 27.85 -6.03 1.66
C GLY A 75 27.12 -7.12 2.48
N GLU A 76 27.27 -7.13 3.81
CA GLU A 76 26.64 -8.11 4.69
C GLU A 76 25.29 -7.67 5.27
N PHE A 77 24.88 -6.41 5.06
CA PHE A 77 23.66 -5.85 5.64
C PHE A 77 22.52 -5.70 4.62
N ASP A 78 21.29 -5.63 5.13
CA ASP A 78 20.12 -5.30 4.30
C ASP A 78 20.30 -3.91 3.68
N ARG A 79 20.43 -3.87 2.36
CA ARG A 79 20.63 -2.66 1.57
C ARG A 79 19.58 -1.59 1.84
N ALA A 80 18.35 -1.98 2.15
CA ALA A 80 17.27 -1.06 2.46
C ALA A 80 17.50 -0.26 3.75
N ARG A 81 18.45 -0.69 4.58
CA ARG A 81 18.79 -0.09 5.87
C ARG A 81 20.15 0.63 5.86
N LEU A 82 20.69 0.86 4.68
CA LEU A 82 21.96 1.57 4.47
C LEU A 82 21.72 2.81 3.62
N ALA A 83 22.41 3.88 3.95
CA ALA A 83 22.54 5.07 3.12
C ALA A 83 24.02 5.37 2.89
N LEU A 84 24.40 5.65 1.66
CA LEU A 84 25.76 6.03 1.32
C LEU A 84 25.85 7.54 1.14
N ARG A 85 26.79 8.15 1.85
CA ARG A 85 27.08 9.59 1.77
C ARG A 85 28.29 9.83 0.83
N TYR A 86 28.10 10.71 -0.12
CA TYR A 86 29.14 11.17 -1.04
C TYR A 86 29.49 12.62 -0.73
N ALA A 87 30.72 12.87 -0.26
CA ALA A 87 31.24 14.21 -0.06
C ALA A 87 31.81 14.76 -1.38
N SER A 88 31.54 16.02 -1.67
CA SER A 88 31.95 16.65 -2.94
C SER A 88 33.46 16.95 -3.03
N ALA A 89 34.24 16.58 -2.03
CA ALA A 89 35.65 17.03 -1.91
C ALA A 89 36.65 16.35 -2.86
N SER A 90 36.27 15.28 -3.57
CA SER A 90 37.22 14.47 -4.36
C SER A 90 37.09 14.52 -5.87
N GLU A 91 36.03 15.12 -6.43
CA GLU A 91 35.87 15.25 -7.90
C GLU A 91 35.30 16.62 -8.28
N ASP A 92 35.65 17.07 -9.49
CA ASP A 92 35.13 18.31 -10.07
C ASP A 92 33.64 18.18 -10.37
N VAL A 93 32.80 18.46 -9.35
CA VAL A 93 31.34 18.31 -9.37
C VAL A 93 30.65 19.40 -10.19
N SER A 94 31.42 20.23 -10.91
CA SER A 94 30.91 21.12 -11.95
C SER A 94 30.42 20.33 -13.19
N ASP A 95 30.85 19.05 -13.32
CA ASP A 95 30.35 18.14 -14.36
C ASP A 95 29.13 17.36 -13.83
N PRO A 96 27.89 17.60 -14.34
CA PRO A 96 26.69 16.85 -13.97
C PRO A 96 26.83 15.33 -14.17
N SER A 97 27.76 14.89 -15.02
CA SER A 97 28.05 13.48 -15.27
C SER A 97 28.76 12.80 -14.08
N ALA A 98 29.52 13.55 -13.27
CA ALA A 98 30.21 13.04 -12.08
C ALA A 98 29.20 12.66 -10.98
N ILE A 99 28.21 13.52 -10.71
CA ILE A 99 27.10 13.22 -9.78
C ILE A 99 26.39 11.94 -10.23
N THR A 100 26.15 11.80 -11.53
CA THR A 100 25.47 10.62 -12.09
C THR A 100 26.33 9.35 -11.96
N ARG A 101 27.67 9.43 -12.07
CA ARG A 101 28.57 8.27 -11.92
C ARG A 101 28.66 7.80 -10.47
N ALA A 102 28.94 8.71 -9.54
CA ALA A 102 29.06 8.40 -8.11
C ALA A 102 27.75 7.84 -7.56
N ALA A 103 26.63 8.45 -7.89
CA ALA A 103 25.33 8.00 -7.45
C ALA A 103 24.88 6.67 -8.08
N LYS A 104 25.29 6.35 -9.33
CA LYS A 104 25.02 5.02 -9.92
C LYS A 104 25.69 3.89 -9.14
N VAL A 105 26.86 4.11 -8.57
CA VAL A 105 27.52 3.12 -7.69
C VAL A 105 26.71 2.99 -6.39
N GLY A 106 26.35 4.10 -5.75
CA GLY A 106 25.56 4.08 -4.51
C GLY A 106 24.18 3.45 -4.65
N ILE A 107 23.48 3.75 -5.75
CA ILE A 107 22.14 3.18 -6.04
C ILE A 107 22.18 1.64 -6.09
N ASN A 108 23.29 1.04 -6.46
CA ASN A 108 23.43 -0.42 -6.52
C ASN A 108 23.75 -1.06 -5.16
N HIS A 109 24.16 -0.29 -4.14
CA HIS A 109 24.66 -0.83 -2.87
C HIS A 109 23.87 -0.41 -1.63
N ALA A 110 22.98 0.59 -1.72
CA ALA A 110 22.23 1.09 -0.58
C ALA A 110 20.77 1.40 -0.92
N GLY A 111 19.93 1.54 0.11
CA GLY A 111 18.53 1.98 0.00
C GLY A 111 18.37 3.49 -0.09
N ALA A 112 19.45 4.25 0.16
CA ALA A 112 19.47 5.69 -0.04
C ALA A 112 20.88 6.20 -0.38
N VAL A 113 20.94 7.34 -1.07
CA VAL A 113 22.16 8.05 -1.40
C VAL A 113 22.05 9.49 -0.92
N ILE A 114 23.04 9.98 -0.19
CA ILE A 114 23.13 11.37 0.28
C ILE A 114 24.23 12.05 -0.52
N LEU A 115 23.90 13.15 -1.19
CA LEU A 115 24.81 13.96 -1.97
C LEU A 115 25.09 15.26 -1.23
N ASP A 116 26.34 15.51 -0.87
CA ASP A 116 26.79 16.77 -0.27
C ASP A 116 27.14 17.76 -1.40
N LEU A 117 26.29 18.74 -1.65
CA LEU A 117 26.40 19.70 -2.74
C LEU A 117 26.43 21.14 -2.23
N THR A 118 27.19 22.01 -2.90
CA THR A 118 27.11 23.47 -2.68
C THR A 118 25.84 24.06 -3.30
N ALA A 119 25.45 25.28 -2.91
CA ALA A 119 24.29 25.97 -3.46
C ALA A 119 24.40 26.16 -5.00
N GLN A 120 25.59 26.42 -5.51
CA GLN A 120 25.85 26.56 -6.95
C GLN A 120 25.67 25.21 -7.68
N GLN A 121 26.17 24.12 -7.10
CA GLN A 121 25.99 22.76 -7.63
C GLN A 121 24.54 22.32 -7.62
N ILE A 122 23.79 22.62 -6.55
CA ILE A 122 22.34 22.37 -6.49
C ILE A 122 21.64 23.12 -7.63
N THR A 123 21.97 24.40 -7.83
CA THR A 123 21.39 25.20 -8.90
C THR A 123 21.68 24.58 -10.27
N ALA A 124 22.93 24.23 -10.55
CA ALA A 124 23.32 23.60 -11.81
C ALA A 124 22.69 22.22 -12.02
N ALA A 125 22.57 21.41 -10.95
CA ALA A 125 21.98 20.07 -11.01
C ALA A 125 20.46 20.07 -11.15
N THR A 126 19.78 21.16 -10.78
CA THR A 126 18.33 21.34 -10.86
C THR A 126 17.87 22.14 -12.08
N ASP A 127 18.76 22.89 -12.72
CA ASP A 127 18.42 23.60 -13.95
C ASP A 127 18.25 22.61 -15.10
N SER A 128 17.13 22.74 -15.80
CA SER A 128 16.95 22.10 -17.10
C SER A 128 17.90 22.81 -18.07
N ALA A 129 18.82 22.10 -18.68
CA ALA A 129 19.76 22.67 -19.63
C ALA A 129 19.00 23.43 -20.73
N GLY A 130 19.07 24.77 -20.73
CA GLY A 130 18.59 25.71 -21.73
C GLY A 130 17.18 25.51 -22.29
N VAL A 131 16.58 26.59 -22.77
CA VAL A 131 15.20 26.65 -23.29
C VAL A 131 14.87 25.68 -24.45
N GLU A 132 15.83 24.92 -24.94
CA GLU A 132 15.71 23.94 -26.04
C GLU A 132 15.94 22.47 -25.64
N ALA A 133 16.34 22.17 -24.41
CA ALA A 133 16.60 20.79 -23.97
C ALA A 133 15.32 20.13 -23.44
N GLN A 134 14.73 19.25 -24.23
CA GLN A 134 13.55 18.43 -23.88
C GLN A 134 13.87 17.29 -22.89
N GLY A 135 14.73 17.49 -21.88
CA GLY A 135 15.14 16.45 -20.93
C GLY A 135 15.01 16.87 -19.46
N PRO A 136 14.89 15.90 -18.55
CA PRO A 136 14.90 16.19 -17.11
C PRO A 136 16.27 16.75 -16.69
N SER A 137 16.28 17.61 -15.64
CA SER A 137 17.53 18.06 -15.01
C SER A 137 18.39 16.88 -14.54
N PRO A 138 19.72 17.05 -14.39
CA PRO A 138 20.61 15.95 -13.96
C PRO A 138 20.16 15.28 -12.66
N LEU A 139 19.71 16.04 -11.67
CA LEU A 139 19.22 15.51 -10.41
C LEU A 139 17.90 14.77 -10.59
N ALA A 140 16.96 15.29 -11.39
CA ALA A 140 15.70 14.60 -11.70
C ALA A 140 15.93 13.30 -12.47
N ALA A 141 16.91 13.26 -13.38
CA ALA A 141 17.28 12.04 -14.10
C ALA A 141 17.85 10.98 -13.14
N LEU A 142 18.65 11.40 -12.16
CA LEU A 142 19.18 10.53 -11.12
C LEU A 142 18.08 9.97 -10.22
N VAL A 143 17.14 10.81 -9.75
CA VAL A 143 16.00 10.38 -8.94
C VAL A 143 15.19 9.33 -9.69
N ARG A 144 14.83 9.57 -10.95
CA ARG A 144 14.12 8.59 -11.79
C ARG A 144 14.89 7.29 -11.99
N ALA A 145 16.23 7.35 -12.04
CA ALA A 145 17.05 6.14 -12.11
C ALA A 145 17.03 5.37 -10.79
N ALA A 146 17.05 6.06 -9.65
CA ALA A 146 16.96 5.49 -8.32
C ALA A 146 15.58 4.87 -8.04
N GLU A 147 14.51 5.53 -8.45
CA GLU A 147 13.12 5.04 -8.31
C GLU A 147 12.87 3.72 -9.04
N ARG A 148 13.61 3.46 -10.13
CA ARG A 148 13.52 2.19 -10.85
C ARG A 148 14.23 1.04 -10.13
N GLN A 149 15.04 1.32 -9.11
CA GLN A 149 15.74 0.32 -8.30
C GLN A 149 14.95 0.06 -7.03
N VAL A 150 14.20 -1.03 -7.00
CA VAL A 150 13.47 -1.46 -5.80
C VAL A 150 14.39 -2.29 -4.92
N VAL A 151 14.54 -1.91 -3.67
CA VAL A 151 15.37 -2.60 -2.68
C VAL A 151 14.48 -3.20 -1.60
N GLY A 152 14.22 -4.51 -1.71
CA GLY A 152 13.40 -5.26 -0.73
C GLY A 152 11.96 -4.73 -0.61
N ALA A 153 11.34 -4.92 0.55
CA ALA A 153 9.98 -4.46 0.85
C ALA A 153 9.87 -2.95 1.13
N ASN A 154 11.01 -2.24 1.20
CA ASN A 154 11.07 -0.83 1.63
C ASN A 154 10.96 0.19 0.48
N GLY A 155 10.66 -0.27 -0.73
CA GLY A 155 10.42 0.61 -1.87
C GLY A 155 11.69 1.02 -2.64
N PRO A 156 11.60 2.10 -3.45
CA PRO A 156 12.68 2.54 -4.31
C PRO A 156 13.84 3.17 -3.53
N VAL A 157 15.03 3.21 -4.14
CA VAL A 157 16.20 3.90 -3.59
C VAL A 157 15.92 5.41 -3.51
N ARG A 158 16.21 6.01 -2.36
CA ARG A 158 15.98 7.45 -2.13
C ARG A 158 17.24 8.26 -2.42
N VAL A 159 17.07 9.42 -3.05
CA VAL A 159 18.13 10.40 -3.26
C VAL A 159 17.91 11.59 -2.33
N LEU A 160 18.91 11.89 -1.52
CA LEU A 160 18.91 13.01 -0.59
C LEU A 160 20.02 14.00 -1.00
N VAL A 161 19.79 15.28 -0.76
CA VAL A 161 20.76 16.36 -1.01
C VAL A 161 21.00 17.10 0.30
N GLU A 162 22.25 17.19 0.71
CA GLU A 162 22.71 18.01 1.82
C GLU A 162 23.52 19.18 1.30
N LEU A 163 23.30 20.37 1.87
CA LEU A 163 24.05 21.58 1.50
C LEU A 163 25.37 21.62 2.25
N SER A 164 26.47 21.63 1.51
CA SER A 164 27.83 21.74 2.06
C SER A 164 28.51 23.05 1.67
N GLY A 165 29.37 23.54 2.54
CA GLY A 165 30.35 24.59 2.22
C GLY A 165 29.83 26.01 1.96
N SER A 166 28.54 26.32 2.23
CA SER A 166 28.01 27.65 1.98
C SER A 166 27.79 28.42 3.29
N ALA A 167 28.25 29.67 3.34
CA ALA A 167 27.92 30.62 4.40
C ALA A 167 26.45 31.08 4.34
N GLU A 168 25.77 30.83 3.20
CA GLU A 168 24.42 31.34 2.94
C GLU A 168 23.30 30.39 3.39
N GLY A 169 23.61 29.11 3.64
CA GLY A 169 22.64 28.12 4.10
C GLY A 169 21.52 27.81 3.10
N TRP A 170 20.55 26.97 3.52
CA TRP A 170 19.37 26.66 2.76
C TRP A 170 18.44 27.86 2.63
N THR A 171 17.86 28.05 1.44
CA THR A 171 16.74 28.99 1.19
C THR A 171 15.52 28.19 0.75
N LEU A 172 14.31 28.78 0.87
CA LEU A 172 13.09 28.17 0.34
C LEU A 172 13.17 27.92 -1.16
N GLY A 173 13.86 28.79 -1.91
CA GLY A 173 14.07 28.62 -3.34
C GLY A 173 14.93 27.39 -3.68
N LEU A 174 16.02 27.15 -2.95
CA LEU A 174 16.84 25.95 -3.12
C LEU A 174 16.09 24.68 -2.70
N LEU A 175 15.34 24.73 -1.60
CA LEU A 175 14.49 23.62 -1.16
C LEU A 175 13.45 23.25 -2.23
N SER A 176 12.79 24.25 -2.81
CA SER A 176 11.80 24.03 -3.87
C SER A 176 12.44 23.40 -5.13
N ARG A 177 13.62 23.87 -5.53
CA ARG A 177 14.36 23.29 -6.67
C ARG A 177 14.67 21.80 -6.46
N VAL A 178 15.15 21.43 -5.28
CA VAL A 178 15.41 20.04 -4.92
C VAL A 178 14.10 19.23 -4.87
N GLY A 179 13.06 19.75 -4.22
CA GLY A 179 11.76 19.10 -4.11
C GLY A 179 11.12 18.78 -5.46
N LEU A 180 11.16 19.70 -6.40
CA LEU A 180 10.63 19.51 -7.76
C LEU A 180 11.33 18.40 -8.57
N THR A 181 12.53 17.97 -8.16
CA THR A 181 13.21 16.82 -8.77
C THR A 181 12.77 15.47 -8.20
N GLY A 182 12.01 15.46 -7.10
CA GLY A 182 11.68 14.27 -6.31
C GLY A 182 12.75 13.88 -5.28
N ALA A 183 13.90 14.58 -5.23
CA ALA A 183 14.91 14.36 -4.20
C ALA A 183 14.43 14.90 -2.84
N SER A 184 15.04 14.39 -1.75
CA SER A 184 14.81 14.86 -0.39
C SER A 184 15.92 15.83 0.02
N ALA A 185 15.59 16.92 0.72
CA ALA A 185 16.56 17.87 1.25
C ALA A 185 16.92 17.54 2.72
N VAL A 186 18.21 17.44 3.02
CA VAL A 186 18.76 17.32 4.37
C VAL A 186 19.10 18.71 4.88
N VAL A 187 18.42 19.14 5.94
CA VAL A 187 18.53 20.50 6.48
C VAL A 187 18.93 20.46 7.95
N ASP A 188 19.97 21.24 8.30
CA ASP A 188 20.38 21.37 9.70
C ASP A 188 19.22 21.90 10.56
N ALA A 189 18.90 21.21 11.66
CA ALA A 189 17.78 21.56 12.52
C ALA A 189 17.93 22.95 13.15
N GLY A 190 19.14 23.44 13.34
CA GLY A 190 19.39 24.81 13.82
C GLY A 190 18.97 25.90 12.84
N MET A 191 18.80 25.56 11.57
CA MET A 191 18.30 26.50 10.53
C MET A 191 16.77 26.54 10.46
N LEU A 192 16.07 25.67 11.20
CA LEU A 192 14.63 25.56 11.21
C LEU A 192 14.04 26.22 12.45
N GLY A 193 12.84 26.80 12.32
CA GLY A 193 12.08 27.39 13.41
C GLY A 193 10.60 27.05 13.32
N VAL A 194 9.85 27.24 14.41
CA VAL A 194 8.40 27.09 14.47
C VAL A 194 7.78 28.22 15.27
N GLY A 195 6.63 28.73 14.83
CA GLY A 195 5.93 29.82 15.50
C GLY A 195 6.81 31.07 15.63
N ASP A 196 6.91 31.61 16.83
CA ASP A 196 7.68 32.85 17.10
C ASP A 196 9.21 32.65 17.08
N ASP A 197 9.69 31.40 17.07
CA ASP A 197 11.13 31.05 17.07
C ASP A 197 11.73 30.96 15.64
N CYS A 198 11.20 31.74 14.70
CA CYS A 198 11.65 31.74 13.30
C CYS A 198 12.61 32.88 12.94
N ALA A 199 13.03 33.72 13.90
CA ALA A 199 13.91 34.86 13.61
C ALA A 199 15.25 34.40 13.03
N GLY A 200 15.49 34.73 11.73
CA GLY A 200 16.69 34.32 11.00
C GLY A 200 16.76 32.84 10.61
N ARG A 201 15.65 32.10 10.75
CA ARG A 201 15.53 30.68 10.41
C ARG A 201 14.44 30.43 9.38
N LEU A 202 14.47 29.28 8.74
CA LEU A 202 13.39 28.83 7.86
C LEU A 202 12.22 28.33 8.71
N GLU A 203 11.02 28.86 8.44
CA GLU A 203 9.81 28.32 9.08
C GLU A 203 9.60 26.88 8.60
N LEU A 204 9.43 25.93 9.54
CA LEU A 204 9.40 24.50 9.28
C LEU A 204 8.30 24.07 8.30
N GLY A 205 7.10 24.65 8.43
CA GLY A 205 5.99 24.32 7.52
C GLY A 205 6.28 24.80 6.08
N ALA A 206 6.82 26.01 5.93
CA ALA A 206 7.22 26.55 4.64
C ALA A 206 8.38 25.74 4.03
N ALA A 207 9.35 25.35 4.86
CA ALA A 207 10.47 24.51 4.44
C ALA A 207 9.98 23.11 3.98
N LEU A 208 9.01 22.53 4.68
CA LEU A 208 8.40 21.25 4.32
C LEU A 208 7.66 21.34 2.99
N VAL A 209 6.82 22.36 2.80
CA VAL A 209 6.12 22.62 1.53
C VAL A 209 7.11 22.73 0.37
N ALA A 210 8.15 23.54 0.54
CA ALA A 210 9.16 23.75 -0.49
C ALA A 210 9.95 22.48 -0.80
N ALA A 211 10.44 21.79 0.23
CA ALA A 211 11.28 20.59 0.08
C ALA A 211 10.52 19.37 -0.47
N CYS A 212 9.20 19.32 -0.29
CA CYS A 212 8.38 18.26 -0.87
C CYS A 212 7.88 18.60 -2.27
N GLY A 213 7.96 19.85 -2.70
CA GLY A 213 7.30 20.31 -3.92
C GLY A 213 5.76 20.26 -3.80
N LEU A 214 5.24 20.39 -2.56
CA LEU A 214 3.82 20.24 -2.28
C LEU A 214 3.00 21.23 -3.12
N SER A 215 2.13 20.71 -3.93
CA SER A 215 1.29 21.45 -4.87
C SER A 215 -0.19 21.08 -4.71
N SER A 216 -1.06 21.79 -5.41
CA SER A 216 -2.49 21.49 -5.39
C SER A 216 -3.08 21.73 -6.77
N ASP A 217 -3.79 20.74 -7.28
CA ASP A 217 -4.57 20.84 -8.53
C ASP A 217 -5.89 21.61 -8.34
N ARG A 218 -6.20 21.98 -7.11
CA ARG A 218 -7.43 22.68 -6.79
C ARG A 218 -7.32 24.16 -7.12
N THR A 219 -8.39 24.73 -7.64
CA THR A 219 -8.46 26.16 -7.97
C THR A 219 -8.35 27.08 -6.74
N ASP A 220 -8.64 26.57 -5.54
CA ASP A 220 -8.49 27.30 -4.27
C ASP A 220 -7.10 27.15 -3.65
N GLY A 221 -6.19 26.41 -4.28
CA GLY A 221 -4.82 26.17 -3.83
C GLY A 221 -4.70 25.37 -2.55
N LEU A 222 -5.80 24.77 -2.07
CA LEU A 222 -5.81 23.96 -0.85
C LEU A 222 -5.37 22.54 -1.16
N VAL A 223 -4.46 22.02 -0.35
CA VAL A 223 -4.00 20.64 -0.43
C VAL A 223 -4.96 19.72 0.32
N THR A 224 -5.33 18.61 -0.28
CA THR A 224 -6.12 17.57 0.36
C THR A 224 -5.36 16.98 1.55
N THR A 225 -6.01 16.86 2.70
CA THR A 225 -5.41 16.32 3.91
C THR A 225 -6.23 15.13 4.38
N VAL A 226 -5.67 13.94 4.23
CA VAL A 226 -6.24 12.70 4.79
C VAL A 226 -5.88 12.65 6.27
N VAL A 227 -6.89 12.48 7.12
CA VAL A 227 -6.71 12.41 8.57
C VAL A 227 -6.92 10.97 9.02
N VAL A 228 -5.90 10.40 9.65
CA VAL A 228 -5.92 9.02 10.15
C VAL A 228 -5.63 8.98 11.65
N ASP A 229 -6.09 7.94 12.33
CA ASP A 229 -5.71 7.67 13.73
C ASP A 229 -4.32 7.03 13.84
N GLU A 230 -3.92 6.65 15.06
CA GLU A 230 -2.64 6.01 15.34
C GLU A 230 -2.51 4.64 14.66
N GLN A 231 -3.62 3.95 14.37
CA GLN A 231 -3.71 2.69 13.61
C GLN A 231 -3.85 2.89 12.10
N ARG A 232 -3.67 4.12 11.62
CA ARG A 232 -3.85 4.51 10.21
C ARG A 232 -5.27 4.29 9.67
N THR A 233 -6.26 4.16 10.55
CA THR A 233 -7.67 4.15 10.15
C THR A 233 -8.09 5.54 9.70
N CYS A 234 -8.69 5.67 8.53
CA CYS A 234 -9.11 6.96 8.00
C CYS A 234 -10.27 7.53 8.84
N LEU A 235 -10.05 8.68 9.45
CA LEU A 235 -11.05 9.42 10.20
C LEU A 235 -11.87 10.35 9.31
N GLY A 236 -11.24 10.92 8.28
CA GLY A 236 -11.89 11.82 7.35
C GLY A 236 -10.90 12.57 6.48
N VAL A 237 -11.44 13.53 5.72
CA VAL A 237 -10.68 14.41 4.84
C VAL A 237 -10.87 15.85 5.28
N ALA A 238 -9.77 16.59 5.36
CA ALA A 238 -9.72 18.03 5.58
C ALA A 238 -8.91 18.69 4.46
N TYR A 239 -8.68 19.98 4.57
CA TYR A 239 -7.82 20.72 3.65
C TYR A 239 -6.77 21.50 4.43
N SER A 240 -5.61 21.67 3.84
CA SER A 240 -4.50 22.41 4.42
C SER A 240 -3.89 23.37 3.40
N ASN A 241 -3.16 24.34 3.90
CA ASN A 241 -2.22 25.18 3.17
C ASN A 241 -0.98 25.42 4.03
N GLY A 242 0.00 26.15 3.53
CA GLY A 242 1.22 26.42 4.27
C GLY A 242 0.97 27.01 5.67
N ALA A 243 0.01 27.92 5.81
CA ALA A 243 -0.30 28.55 7.11
C ALA A 243 -0.90 27.56 8.13
N SER A 244 -1.81 26.66 7.69
CA SER A 244 -2.38 25.66 8.59
C SER A 244 -1.39 24.56 8.94
N LEU A 245 -0.50 24.21 8.01
CA LEU A 245 0.59 23.26 8.26
C LEU A 245 1.59 23.82 9.28
N ALA A 246 2.02 25.08 9.12
CA ALA A 246 2.88 25.76 10.07
C ALA A 246 2.26 25.82 11.47
N ALA A 247 0.97 26.19 11.56
CA ALA A 247 0.24 26.23 12.81
C ALA A 247 0.11 24.83 13.46
N ALA A 248 -0.14 23.78 12.68
CA ALA A 248 -0.22 22.41 13.17
C ALA A 248 1.12 21.92 13.73
N LEU A 249 2.23 22.19 13.03
CA LEU A 249 3.57 21.84 13.49
C LEU A 249 3.98 22.61 14.74
N ALA A 250 3.62 23.89 14.83
CA ALA A 250 3.94 24.72 15.99
C ALA A 250 3.16 24.32 17.25
N SER A 251 1.85 24.08 17.12
CA SER A 251 0.99 23.70 18.24
C SER A 251 1.11 22.23 18.63
N GLY A 252 1.35 21.36 17.66
CA GLY A 252 1.23 19.90 17.83
C GLY A 252 -0.21 19.40 17.83
N ASP A 253 -1.13 20.18 17.27
CA ASP A 253 -2.55 19.87 17.22
C ASP A 253 -3.03 19.69 15.78
N GLY A 254 -4.24 19.12 15.62
CA GLY A 254 -4.92 19.04 14.34
C GLY A 254 -5.41 20.41 13.88
N VAL A 255 -4.61 21.11 13.09
CA VAL A 255 -4.94 22.42 12.51
C VAL A 255 -5.05 22.31 11.00
N TYR A 256 -6.17 22.75 10.46
CA TYR A 256 -6.52 22.63 9.05
C TYR A 256 -6.94 23.98 8.47
N TRP A 257 -7.22 24.02 7.18
CA TRP A 257 -7.81 25.18 6.53
C TRP A 257 -9.26 24.90 6.14
N SER A 258 -10.17 25.61 6.75
CA SER A 258 -11.58 25.53 6.41
C SER A 258 -11.93 26.54 5.32
N ARG A 259 -12.55 26.09 4.23
CA ARG A 259 -13.04 26.97 3.14
C ARG A 259 -14.01 28.06 3.62
N LYS A 260 -14.67 27.84 4.76
CA LYS A 260 -15.63 28.82 5.32
C LYS A 260 -15.04 29.67 6.45
N ARG A 261 -14.05 29.16 7.21
CA ARG A 261 -13.58 29.77 8.46
C ARG A 261 -12.11 30.21 8.39
N GLY A 262 -11.38 29.89 7.33
CA GLY A 262 -9.93 30.07 7.27
C GLY A 262 -9.20 29.05 8.14
N LEU A 263 -8.19 29.51 8.89
CA LEU A 263 -7.43 28.69 9.82
C LEU A 263 -8.35 28.06 10.88
N TRP A 264 -8.30 26.75 10.99
CA TRP A 264 -9.25 26.00 11.80
C TRP A 264 -8.56 24.98 12.70
N HIS A 265 -8.53 25.28 13.99
CA HIS A 265 -8.14 24.33 15.02
C HIS A 265 -9.29 23.36 15.28
N LYS A 266 -9.06 22.09 15.00
CA LYS A 266 -10.10 21.06 15.15
C LYS A 266 -10.46 20.88 16.61
N GLY A 267 -11.76 20.96 16.90
CA GLY A 267 -12.30 20.66 18.21
C GLY A 267 -12.35 21.81 19.21
N LEU A 268 -11.82 23.01 18.92
CA LEU A 268 -11.87 24.13 19.86
C LEU A 268 -13.29 24.45 20.37
N THR A 269 -14.32 24.30 19.51
CA THR A 269 -15.71 24.57 19.86
C THR A 269 -16.52 23.35 20.25
N SER A 270 -16.11 22.16 19.80
CA SER A 270 -16.86 20.89 19.99
C SER A 270 -16.25 19.95 21.02
N GLY A 271 -15.06 20.26 21.55
CA GLY A 271 -14.30 19.36 22.41
C GLY A 271 -13.59 18.21 21.66
N ALA A 272 -13.91 18.01 20.38
CA ALA A 272 -13.30 16.93 19.56
C ALA A 272 -11.90 17.33 19.08
N THR A 273 -10.99 17.60 19.99
CA THR A 273 -9.60 18.02 19.71
C THR A 273 -8.76 16.85 19.17
N GLN A 274 -7.63 17.20 18.61
CA GLN A 274 -6.67 16.22 18.06
C GLN A 274 -5.26 16.60 18.49
N ALA A 275 -4.52 15.62 19.02
CA ALA A 275 -3.08 15.74 19.13
C ALA A 275 -2.45 15.20 17.84
N LEU A 276 -1.59 15.98 17.21
CA LEU A 276 -0.86 15.58 16.00
C LEU A 276 0.24 14.59 16.40
N VAL A 277 0.30 13.45 15.73
CA VAL A 277 1.28 12.37 15.97
C VAL A 277 2.29 12.28 14.84
N GLY A 278 1.90 12.66 13.62
CA GLY A 278 2.82 12.68 12.49
C GLY A 278 2.22 13.33 11.26
N VAL A 279 3.10 13.84 10.40
CA VAL A 279 2.76 14.46 9.11
C VAL A 279 3.57 13.76 8.03
N SER A 280 2.91 13.37 6.96
CA SER A 280 3.56 12.87 5.75
C SER A 280 2.92 13.46 4.50
N VAL A 281 3.67 13.45 3.42
CA VAL A 281 3.26 13.87 2.08
C VAL A 281 3.15 12.60 1.24
N ASP A 282 2.21 12.53 0.34
CA ASP A 282 2.05 11.39 -0.56
C ASP A 282 3.14 11.31 -1.64
N CYS A 283 3.03 10.37 -2.58
CA CYS A 283 4.12 10.04 -3.51
C CYS A 283 4.35 11.09 -4.61
N ASP A 284 3.34 11.86 -4.97
CA ASP A 284 3.36 12.89 -6.02
C ASP A 284 3.18 14.32 -5.48
N ALA A 285 3.16 14.44 -4.14
CA ALA A 285 3.14 15.70 -3.40
C ALA A 285 1.91 16.59 -3.68
N ASP A 286 0.74 15.97 -3.83
CA ASP A 286 -0.54 16.66 -3.98
C ASP A 286 -1.48 16.48 -2.77
N ALA A 287 -1.13 15.60 -1.82
CA ALA A 287 -1.88 15.34 -0.61
C ALA A 287 -1.00 15.26 0.64
N LEU A 288 -1.60 15.58 1.78
CA LEU A 288 -1.03 15.43 3.12
C LEU A 288 -1.75 14.31 3.87
N CYS A 289 -1.01 13.56 4.67
CA CYS A 289 -1.57 12.66 5.67
C CYS A 289 -1.21 13.16 7.07
N PHE A 290 -2.22 13.48 7.86
CA PHE A 290 -2.08 13.81 9.29
C PHE A 290 -2.46 12.59 10.10
N ARG A 291 -1.49 12.02 10.81
CA ARG A 291 -1.76 10.99 11.82
C ARG A 291 -2.00 11.69 13.14
N VAL A 292 -3.16 11.43 13.76
CA VAL A 292 -3.63 12.14 14.95
C VAL A 292 -4.11 11.17 16.02
N ARG A 293 -3.98 11.59 17.29
CA ARG A 293 -4.75 11.02 18.38
C ARG A 293 -6.02 11.82 18.53
N GLN A 294 -7.15 11.20 18.17
CA GLN A 294 -8.46 11.86 18.27
C GLN A 294 -9.01 11.76 19.68
N HIS A 295 -9.38 12.90 20.25
CA HIS A 295 -10.11 12.94 21.52
C HIS A 295 -11.63 12.88 21.29
N SER A 296 -12.36 12.40 22.32
CA SER A 296 -13.82 12.34 22.32
C SER A 296 -14.45 13.71 22.03
N PRO A 297 -15.60 13.79 21.36
CA PRO A 297 -16.50 12.70 20.98
C PRO A 297 -16.19 12.03 19.63
N GLY A 298 -15.17 12.44 18.88
CA GLY A 298 -14.77 11.84 17.62
C GLY A 298 -14.52 12.86 16.50
N PHE A 299 -14.04 12.38 15.34
CA PHE A 299 -13.66 13.25 14.23
C PHE A 299 -14.88 13.92 13.56
N CYS A 300 -15.91 13.12 13.32
CA CYS A 300 -17.08 13.54 12.54
C CYS A 300 -17.97 14.51 13.32
N HIS A 301 -18.58 15.48 12.63
CA HIS A 301 -19.57 16.40 13.22
C HIS A 301 -20.82 15.69 13.75
N ARG A 302 -21.04 14.43 13.35
CA ARG A 302 -22.08 13.53 13.88
C ARG A 302 -21.65 12.81 15.16
N GLN A 303 -20.54 13.18 15.76
CA GLN A 303 -19.96 12.56 16.97
C GLN A 303 -19.52 11.09 16.78
N THR A 304 -19.32 10.65 15.53
CA THR A 304 -18.71 9.37 15.21
C THR A 304 -17.18 9.47 15.09
N SER A 305 -16.48 8.38 15.32
CA SER A 305 -15.00 8.32 15.22
C SER A 305 -14.50 8.71 13.85
N SER A 306 -15.20 8.31 12.79
CA SER A 306 -14.84 8.55 11.40
C SER A 306 -16.04 9.07 10.59
N CYS A 307 -15.75 9.83 9.52
CA CYS A 307 -16.74 10.22 8.52
C CYS A 307 -17.14 9.08 7.59
N PHE A 308 -16.38 7.99 7.58
CA PHE A 308 -16.56 6.83 6.69
C PHE A 308 -17.19 5.62 7.38
N GLY A 309 -17.75 5.82 8.56
CA GLY A 309 -18.40 4.76 9.32
C GLY A 309 -17.58 4.30 10.53
N PRO A 310 -18.05 3.28 11.26
CA PRO A 310 -17.35 2.75 12.42
C PRO A 310 -16.07 2.01 12.03
N ALA A 311 -15.12 1.95 12.94
CA ALA A 311 -13.95 1.12 12.79
C ALA A 311 -14.35 -0.36 12.62
N ALA A 312 -13.51 -1.14 11.96
CA ALA A 312 -13.69 -2.58 11.74
C ALA A 312 -12.46 -3.37 12.22
N GLY A 313 -12.59 -4.68 12.34
CA GLY A 313 -11.49 -5.59 12.69
C GLY A 313 -10.85 -5.26 14.04
N LEU A 314 -9.53 -5.32 14.09
CA LEU A 314 -8.75 -5.11 15.32
C LEU A 314 -8.90 -3.69 15.89
N ALA A 315 -9.02 -2.68 15.05
CA ALA A 315 -9.24 -1.30 15.50
C ALA A 315 -10.58 -1.18 16.25
N ARG A 316 -11.66 -1.80 15.74
CA ARG A 316 -12.95 -1.86 16.42
C ARG A 316 -12.88 -2.66 17.72
N LEU A 317 -12.19 -3.79 17.69
CA LEU A 317 -11.98 -4.60 18.89
C LEU A 317 -11.25 -3.82 19.98
N ALA A 318 -10.17 -3.12 19.63
CA ALA A 318 -9.40 -2.28 20.55
C ALA A 318 -10.27 -1.20 21.20
N GLN A 319 -11.08 -0.48 20.42
CA GLN A 319 -12.01 0.53 20.91
C GLN A 319 -13.05 -0.10 21.85
N THR A 320 -13.62 -1.24 21.47
CA THR A 320 -14.62 -1.94 22.28
C THR A 320 -14.04 -2.41 23.61
N VAL A 321 -12.85 -3.00 23.60
CA VAL A 321 -12.19 -3.50 24.82
C VAL A 321 -11.79 -2.34 25.73
N ALA A 322 -11.29 -1.23 25.18
CA ALA A 322 -10.97 -0.03 25.92
C ALA A 322 -12.20 0.61 26.58
N ASP A 323 -13.32 0.69 25.87
CA ASP A 323 -14.59 1.17 26.42
C ASP A 323 -15.10 0.21 27.52
N ARG A 324 -15.08 -1.10 27.30
CA ARG A 324 -15.51 -2.11 28.26
C ARG A 324 -14.67 -2.15 29.54
N ARG A 325 -13.42 -1.73 29.50
CA ARG A 325 -12.58 -1.58 30.68
C ARG A 325 -13.18 -0.56 31.66
N VAL A 326 -13.80 0.51 31.15
CA VAL A 326 -14.35 1.61 31.97
C VAL A 326 -15.86 1.45 32.18
N ASN A 327 -16.59 1.09 31.11
CA ASN A 327 -18.04 1.17 31.05
C ASN A 327 -18.73 -0.20 30.89
N ALA A 328 -18.03 -1.31 31.17
CA ALA A 328 -18.67 -2.63 31.01
C ALA A 328 -19.87 -2.79 31.94
N PRO A 329 -21.04 -3.22 31.42
CA PRO A 329 -22.20 -3.52 32.26
C PRO A 329 -21.87 -4.56 33.33
N GLU A 330 -22.55 -4.47 34.46
CA GLU A 330 -22.46 -5.47 35.50
C GLU A 330 -22.89 -6.84 34.94
N GLY A 331 -22.13 -7.92 35.27
CA GLY A 331 -22.37 -9.26 34.73
C GLY A 331 -21.88 -9.51 33.29
N SER A 332 -21.29 -8.51 32.62
CA SER A 332 -20.73 -8.76 31.28
C SER A 332 -19.49 -9.67 31.34
N TYR A 333 -19.34 -10.55 30.35
CA TYR A 333 -18.21 -11.48 30.26
C TYR A 333 -16.86 -10.76 30.19
N THR A 334 -16.77 -9.67 29.43
CA THR A 334 -15.55 -8.87 29.34
C THR A 334 -15.15 -8.27 30.70
N ARG A 335 -16.13 -7.82 31.52
CA ARG A 335 -15.84 -7.33 32.87
C ARG A 335 -15.30 -8.44 33.76
N ARG A 336 -15.93 -9.63 33.71
CA ARG A 336 -15.42 -10.79 34.44
C ARG A 336 -13.97 -11.13 34.09
N LEU A 337 -13.60 -11.01 32.79
CA LEU A 337 -12.22 -11.23 32.37
C LEU A 337 -11.23 -10.18 32.92
N PHE A 338 -11.67 -8.93 33.11
CA PHE A 338 -10.84 -7.91 33.75
C PHE A 338 -10.67 -8.16 35.26
N ASP A 339 -11.70 -8.68 35.91
CA ASP A 339 -11.73 -8.89 37.35
C ASP A 339 -11.07 -10.25 37.75
N ASP A 340 -11.01 -11.23 36.85
CA ASP A 340 -10.46 -12.58 37.08
C ASP A 340 -9.25 -12.86 36.17
N ALA A 341 -8.05 -12.52 36.64
CA ALA A 341 -6.81 -12.73 35.92
C ALA A 341 -6.49 -14.22 35.68
N ALA A 342 -6.98 -15.12 36.53
CA ALA A 342 -6.76 -16.55 36.38
C ALA A 342 -7.61 -17.11 35.25
N LEU A 343 -8.89 -16.69 35.17
CA LEU A 343 -9.77 -17.01 34.07
C LEU A 343 -9.23 -16.50 32.74
N LEU A 344 -8.79 -15.22 32.70
CA LEU A 344 -8.21 -14.63 31.48
C LEU A 344 -6.98 -15.40 31.01
N ARG A 345 -6.10 -15.80 31.95
CA ARG A 345 -4.93 -16.62 31.64
C ARG A 345 -5.32 -17.99 31.09
N ALA A 346 -6.32 -18.64 31.70
CA ALA A 346 -6.80 -19.95 31.26
C ALA A 346 -7.35 -19.87 29.83
N LYS A 347 -8.17 -18.86 29.53
CA LYS A 347 -8.73 -18.66 28.19
C LYS A 347 -7.66 -18.37 27.14
N ILE A 348 -6.64 -17.57 27.43
CA ILE A 348 -5.54 -17.34 26.47
C ILE A 348 -4.82 -18.66 26.13
N VAL A 349 -4.63 -19.55 27.11
CA VAL A 349 -3.95 -20.84 26.90
C VAL A 349 -4.86 -21.80 26.12
N GLU A 350 -6.14 -21.83 26.40
CA GLU A 350 -7.17 -22.62 25.72
C GLU A 350 -7.21 -22.25 24.21
N GLU A 351 -7.46 -20.99 23.90
CA GLU A 351 -7.55 -20.51 22.50
C GLU A 351 -6.23 -20.66 21.73
N ALA A 352 -5.08 -20.51 22.41
CA ALA A 352 -3.79 -20.79 21.79
C ALA A 352 -3.60 -22.27 21.44
N GLY A 353 -4.18 -23.18 22.23
CA GLY A 353 -4.24 -24.63 21.96
C GLY A 353 -5.15 -24.93 20.77
N GLU A 354 -6.37 -24.39 20.79
CA GLU A 354 -7.35 -24.57 19.72
C GLU A 354 -6.84 -24.03 18.38
N LEU A 355 -6.22 -22.85 18.38
CA LEU A 355 -5.54 -22.32 17.19
C LEU A 355 -4.38 -23.22 16.70
N ALA A 356 -3.62 -23.82 17.63
CA ALA A 356 -2.51 -24.70 17.26
C ALA A 356 -2.99 -26.03 16.64
N ASP A 357 -4.16 -26.50 17.04
CA ASP A 357 -4.76 -27.75 16.57
C ASP A 357 -5.67 -27.55 15.34
N ALA A 358 -6.10 -26.32 15.06
CA ALA A 358 -6.93 -25.97 13.91
C ALA A 358 -6.19 -26.25 12.59
N ALA A 359 -6.85 -26.94 11.66
CA ALA A 359 -6.28 -27.32 10.36
C ALA A 359 -7.03 -26.75 9.16
N ASP A 360 -8.32 -26.46 9.31
CA ASP A 360 -9.14 -25.83 8.29
C ASP A 360 -8.95 -24.32 8.30
N PRO A 361 -8.83 -23.62 7.13
CA PRO A 361 -8.64 -22.19 7.09
C PRO A 361 -9.73 -21.36 7.81
N ALA A 362 -10.95 -21.85 7.87
CA ALA A 362 -12.03 -21.15 8.57
C ALA A 362 -11.89 -21.30 10.09
N ASP A 363 -11.52 -22.48 10.56
CA ASP A 363 -11.26 -22.75 11.98
C ASP A 363 -10.03 -21.99 12.46
N VAL A 364 -8.94 -21.98 11.68
CA VAL A 364 -7.74 -21.16 11.98
C VAL A 364 -8.10 -19.68 12.10
N ALA A 365 -8.96 -19.16 11.24
CA ALA A 365 -9.38 -17.76 11.31
C ALA A 365 -10.27 -17.48 12.53
N PHE A 366 -11.10 -18.43 12.91
CA PHE A 366 -11.99 -18.34 14.07
C PHE A 366 -11.18 -18.35 15.38
N GLU A 367 -10.35 -19.36 15.57
CA GLU A 367 -9.52 -19.50 16.78
C GLU A 367 -8.49 -18.38 16.93
N ALA A 368 -7.93 -17.91 15.78
CA ALA A 368 -7.06 -16.73 15.80
C ALA A 368 -7.81 -15.47 16.27
N ALA A 369 -9.07 -15.30 15.89
CA ALA A 369 -9.86 -14.14 16.34
C ALA A 369 -10.17 -14.21 17.84
N ASP A 370 -10.45 -15.39 18.38
CA ASP A 370 -10.72 -15.59 19.80
C ASP A 370 -9.46 -15.38 20.63
N LEU A 371 -8.32 -15.93 20.20
CA LEU A 371 -7.03 -15.66 20.85
C LEU A 371 -6.69 -14.16 20.86
N LEU A 372 -6.94 -13.46 19.74
CA LEU A 372 -6.71 -12.01 19.64
C LEU A 372 -7.64 -11.23 20.58
N TYR A 373 -8.91 -11.66 20.74
CA TYR A 373 -9.82 -11.03 21.70
C TYR A 373 -9.27 -11.10 23.13
N PHE A 374 -8.90 -12.29 23.62
CA PHE A 374 -8.38 -12.45 24.97
C PHE A 374 -7.02 -11.78 25.17
N ALA A 375 -6.15 -11.79 24.14
CA ALA A 375 -4.90 -11.06 24.15
C ALA A 375 -5.11 -9.54 24.29
N MET A 376 -6.09 -8.98 23.55
CA MET A 376 -6.43 -7.56 23.64
C MET A 376 -7.02 -7.19 25.00
N VAL A 377 -7.86 -8.05 25.61
CA VAL A 377 -8.33 -7.85 26.99
C VAL A 377 -7.14 -7.84 27.98
N LYS A 378 -6.18 -8.75 27.81
CA LYS A 378 -4.96 -8.79 28.64
C LYS A 378 -4.13 -7.52 28.49
N CYS A 379 -3.95 -7.04 27.26
CA CYS A 379 -3.22 -5.79 27.00
C CYS A 379 -3.92 -4.60 27.65
N ALA A 380 -5.23 -4.47 27.44
CA ALA A 380 -6.01 -3.39 28.03
C ALA A 380 -6.00 -3.41 29.57
N ALA A 381 -6.04 -4.60 30.20
CA ALA A 381 -5.91 -4.74 31.65
C ALA A 381 -4.62 -4.12 32.20
N HIS A 382 -3.55 -4.12 31.39
CA HIS A 382 -2.23 -3.56 31.74
C HIS A 382 -2.00 -2.16 31.16
N GLY A 383 -2.99 -1.52 30.54
CA GLY A 383 -2.87 -0.20 29.94
C GLY A 383 -2.10 -0.18 28.62
N VAL A 384 -1.92 -1.34 27.99
CA VAL A 384 -1.25 -1.47 26.68
C VAL A 384 -2.28 -1.32 25.58
N SER A 385 -2.08 -0.37 24.69
CA SER A 385 -2.93 -0.11 23.53
C SER A 385 -2.55 -0.97 22.32
N LEU A 386 -3.43 -1.02 21.30
CA LEU A 386 -3.11 -1.63 20.01
C LEU A 386 -1.89 -0.95 19.37
N ALA A 387 -1.79 0.37 19.46
CA ALA A 387 -0.64 1.13 18.96
C ALA A 387 0.69 0.73 19.63
N ASP A 388 0.68 0.36 20.90
CA ASP A 388 1.89 -0.13 21.60
C ASP A 388 2.32 -1.50 21.07
N ILE A 389 1.35 -2.35 20.73
CA ILE A 389 1.61 -3.67 20.11
C ILE A 389 2.21 -3.49 18.73
N GLU A 390 1.60 -2.63 17.90
CA GLU A 390 2.07 -2.32 16.54
C GLU A 390 3.48 -1.75 16.56
N ARG A 391 3.77 -0.76 17.41
CA ARG A 391 5.14 -0.24 17.61
C ARG A 391 6.14 -1.33 18.02
N SER A 392 5.72 -2.26 18.85
CA SER A 392 6.58 -3.40 19.26
C SER A 392 6.85 -4.36 18.09
N LEU A 393 5.85 -4.57 17.20
CA LEU A 393 6.01 -5.37 15.99
C LEU A 393 6.96 -4.69 15.00
N ASP A 394 6.77 -3.38 14.77
CA ASP A 394 7.64 -2.59 13.89
C ASP A 394 9.09 -2.62 14.37
N ARG A 395 9.35 -2.44 15.67
CA ARG A 395 10.70 -2.58 16.23
C ARG A 395 11.30 -3.97 16.06
N LYS A 396 10.48 -5.02 16.21
CA LYS A 396 10.93 -6.40 15.97
C LYS A 396 11.24 -6.64 14.49
N HIS A 397 10.49 -6.00 13.60
CA HIS A 397 10.74 -6.07 12.15
C HIS A 397 12.10 -5.45 11.78
N LEU A 398 12.53 -4.41 12.48
CA LEU A 398 13.81 -3.76 12.27
C LEU A 398 15.04 -4.59 12.71
N LYS A 399 14.90 -5.71 13.41
CA LYS A 399 16.04 -6.55 13.83
C LYS A 399 16.66 -7.28 12.66
N VAL A 400 17.96 -7.05 12.44
CA VAL A 400 18.75 -7.69 11.38
C VAL A 400 19.11 -9.13 11.76
N VAL A 401 19.48 -9.37 13.01
CA VAL A 401 19.79 -10.71 13.52
C VAL A 401 18.62 -11.24 14.34
N ARG A 402 18.06 -12.35 13.88
CA ARG A 402 17.00 -13.07 14.59
C ARG A 402 17.59 -14.25 15.35
N ARG A 403 17.03 -14.54 16.53
CA ARG A 403 17.36 -15.77 17.25
C ARG A 403 16.96 -16.98 16.40
N PRO A 404 17.67 -18.14 16.51
CA PRO A 404 17.15 -19.39 15.98
C PRO A 404 15.69 -19.59 16.41
N GLY A 405 14.83 -19.97 15.48
CA GLY A 405 13.37 -20.03 15.69
C GLY A 405 12.89 -21.21 16.54
N ASP A 406 13.80 -21.91 17.21
CA ASP A 406 13.46 -23.08 18.01
C ASP A 406 12.63 -22.71 19.25
N ALA A 407 11.64 -23.54 19.56
CA ALA A 407 10.86 -23.42 20.77
C ALA A 407 11.77 -23.56 22.00
N LYS A 408 11.47 -22.77 23.05
CA LYS A 408 12.21 -22.88 24.30
C LYS A 408 12.07 -24.30 24.89
N PRO A 409 13.13 -24.90 25.47
CA PRO A 409 13.01 -26.17 26.16
C PRO A 409 11.86 -26.15 27.19
N GLY A 410 10.96 -27.10 27.10
CA GLY A 410 9.76 -27.19 27.96
C GLY A 410 8.54 -26.42 27.47
N ALA A 411 8.60 -25.72 26.34
CA ALA A 411 7.44 -25.03 25.73
C ALA A 411 6.59 -25.97 24.81
N ILE A 412 7.13 -27.11 24.43
CA ILE A 412 6.41 -28.14 23.67
C ILE A 412 5.89 -29.16 24.69
N PRO A 413 4.57 -29.34 24.86
CA PRO A 413 4.03 -30.48 25.59
C PRO A 413 4.52 -31.78 24.93
N ALA A 414 4.82 -32.81 25.72
CA ALA A 414 5.14 -34.12 25.17
C ALA A 414 4.03 -34.56 24.20
N PRO A 415 4.35 -35.19 23.05
CA PRO A 415 3.35 -35.59 22.08
C PRO A 415 2.30 -36.49 22.77
N VAL A 416 1.08 -36.02 22.82
CA VAL A 416 -0.08 -36.80 23.26
C VAL A 416 -0.33 -37.84 22.17
N ALA A 417 -0.41 -39.11 22.56
CA ALA A 417 -0.72 -40.20 21.64
C ALA A 417 -2.00 -39.88 20.86
N PRO A 418 -2.09 -40.22 19.57
CA PRO A 418 -3.25 -39.88 18.76
C PRO A 418 -4.51 -40.52 19.34
N VAL A 419 -5.43 -39.72 19.81
CA VAL A 419 -6.79 -40.13 20.19
C VAL A 419 -7.54 -40.35 18.88
N ALA A 420 -8.13 -41.54 18.71
CA ALA A 420 -8.96 -41.87 17.57
C ALA A 420 -10.11 -40.86 17.43
N PRO A 421 -10.49 -40.48 16.20
CA PRO A 421 -11.54 -39.48 16.00
C PRO A 421 -12.88 -40.01 16.52
N VAL A 422 -13.37 -39.39 17.57
CA VAL A 422 -14.78 -39.56 18.00
C VAL A 422 -15.61 -38.63 17.10
N ALA A 423 -16.38 -39.24 16.21
CA ALA A 423 -17.37 -38.53 15.41
C ALA A 423 -18.43 -37.94 16.36
N ALA A 424 -18.23 -36.71 16.77
CA ALA A 424 -19.26 -35.94 17.46
C ALA A 424 -20.16 -35.28 16.40
N ALA A 425 -21.43 -35.71 16.36
CA ALA A 425 -22.46 -35.06 15.57
C ALA A 425 -22.60 -33.62 15.99
N ILE A 426 -22.30 -32.70 15.07
CA ILE A 426 -22.52 -31.27 15.23
C ILE A 426 -24.03 -31.03 15.25
N PRO A 427 -24.63 -30.40 16.28
CA PRO A 427 -26.01 -29.99 16.22
C PRO A 427 -26.18 -28.96 15.10
N GLU A 428 -27.08 -29.23 14.17
CA GLU A 428 -27.52 -28.24 13.18
C GLU A 428 -28.07 -27.00 13.93
N VAL A 429 -27.25 -25.98 14.04
CA VAL A 429 -27.75 -24.65 14.34
C VAL A 429 -28.54 -24.19 13.12
N SER A 430 -29.84 -24.19 13.27
CA SER A 430 -30.79 -23.65 12.31
C SER A 430 -30.34 -22.25 11.89
N ARG A 431 -29.66 -22.14 10.76
CA ARG A 431 -29.47 -20.89 10.07
C ARG A 431 -30.80 -20.46 9.53
N THR A 432 -31.46 -19.56 10.23
CA THR A 432 -32.59 -18.83 9.68
C THR A 432 -32.07 -18.15 8.43
N SER A 433 -32.37 -18.75 7.30
CA SER A 433 -32.12 -18.17 5.98
C SER A 433 -32.77 -16.80 5.95
N ILE A 434 -31.96 -15.75 6.02
CA ILE A 434 -32.39 -14.44 5.53
C ILE A 434 -32.66 -14.69 4.05
N GLN A 435 -33.91 -14.91 3.72
CA GLN A 435 -34.35 -14.97 2.34
C GLN A 435 -33.98 -13.63 1.73
N ASN A 436 -33.00 -13.67 0.82
CA ASN A 436 -32.77 -12.57 -0.11
C ASN A 436 -34.12 -12.27 -0.76
N ALA A 437 -34.77 -11.19 -0.34
CA ALA A 437 -36.00 -10.73 -0.94
C ALA A 437 -35.64 -10.38 -2.41
N GLY A 438 -35.76 -11.39 -3.25
CA GLY A 438 -36.05 -11.28 -4.66
C GLY A 438 -35.12 -10.45 -5.54
N ILE A 439 -33.94 -10.98 -5.91
CA ILE A 439 -33.50 -10.80 -7.29
C ILE A 439 -34.32 -11.76 -8.12
N ARG A 440 -35.52 -11.37 -8.46
CA ARG A 440 -36.34 -12.04 -9.45
C ARG A 440 -35.82 -11.64 -10.83
N ALA A 441 -35.43 -12.61 -11.65
CA ALA A 441 -35.20 -12.34 -13.07
C ALA A 441 -36.45 -11.71 -13.65
N ALA A 442 -36.32 -10.59 -14.34
CA ALA A 442 -37.43 -9.94 -15.01
C ALA A 442 -38.06 -10.93 -16.03
N LEU A 443 -39.39 -11.05 -16.02
CA LEU A 443 -40.09 -11.85 -17.02
C LEU A 443 -39.94 -11.18 -18.40
N PRO A 444 -39.98 -11.94 -19.50
CA PRO A 444 -39.96 -11.38 -20.86
C PRO A 444 -41.06 -10.34 -21.03
N GLY A 445 -40.66 -9.09 -21.32
CA GLY A 445 -41.58 -7.95 -21.48
C GLY A 445 -41.74 -7.06 -20.23
N GLU A 446 -41.19 -7.43 -19.08
CA GLU A 446 -41.19 -6.60 -17.89
C GLU A 446 -40.10 -5.54 -18.00
N LYS A 447 -40.44 -4.25 -17.84
CA LYS A 447 -39.44 -3.18 -17.77
C LYS A 447 -38.60 -3.33 -16.50
N ILE A 448 -37.30 -3.52 -16.68
CA ILE A 448 -36.35 -3.47 -15.56
C ILE A 448 -36.30 -2.01 -15.09
N ALA A 449 -36.81 -1.75 -13.89
CA ALA A 449 -36.72 -0.46 -13.23
C ALA A 449 -35.98 -0.60 -11.92
N LEU A 450 -35.08 0.32 -11.64
CA LEU A 450 -34.47 0.43 -10.32
C LEU A 450 -35.54 0.78 -9.29
N ARG A 451 -35.51 0.12 -8.15
CA ARG A 451 -36.34 0.51 -7.01
C ARG A 451 -35.84 1.84 -6.46
N VAL A 452 -36.76 2.79 -6.33
CA VAL A 452 -36.47 4.09 -5.72
C VAL A 452 -37.02 4.07 -4.30
N TYR A 453 -36.18 4.48 -3.34
CA TYR A 453 -36.53 4.55 -1.94
C TYR A 453 -36.35 5.98 -1.47
N SER A 454 -37.30 6.50 -0.67
CA SER A 454 -37.15 7.78 0.02
C SER A 454 -36.40 7.53 1.34
N ALA A 455 -35.28 8.22 1.53
CA ALA A 455 -34.47 8.06 2.74
C ALA A 455 -35.21 8.45 4.02
N ASP A 456 -36.23 9.33 3.91
CA ASP A 456 -37.01 9.83 5.03
C ASP A 456 -38.15 8.88 5.43
N GLU A 457 -38.51 7.96 4.54
CA GLU A 457 -39.58 6.96 4.74
C GLU A 457 -39.04 5.61 5.23
N LEU A 458 -37.72 5.40 5.18
CA LEU A 458 -37.08 4.15 5.60
C LEU A 458 -36.77 4.19 7.10
N SER A 459 -37.07 3.11 7.78
CA SER A 459 -36.53 2.85 9.12
C SER A 459 -35.00 2.63 9.05
N GLU A 460 -34.31 2.83 10.16
CA GLU A 460 -32.85 2.65 10.25
C GLU A 460 -32.44 1.22 9.84
N SER A 461 -33.21 0.20 10.25
CA SER A 461 -32.96 -1.19 9.89
C SER A 461 -33.15 -1.48 8.39
N GLU A 462 -34.14 -0.86 7.75
CA GLU A 462 -34.35 -1.01 6.30
C GLU A 462 -33.25 -0.30 5.49
N ARG A 463 -32.80 0.86 5.96
CA ARG A 463 -31.66 1.57 5.37
C ARG A 463 -30.39 0.74 5.47
N ASP A 464 -30.10 0.17 6.63
CA ASP A 464 -28.94 -0.69 6.84
C ASP A 464 -29.00 -1.95 5.96
N ALA A 465 -30.17 -2.55 5.81
CA ALA A 465 -30.37 -3.70 4.94
C ALA A 465 -30.13 -3.36 3.45
N LEU A 466 -30.57 -2.18 2.99
CA LEU A 466 -30.34 -1.70 1.63
C LEU A 466 -28.87 -1.35 1.34
N LEU A 467 -28.12 -0.91 2.36
CA LEU A 467 -26.70 -0.54 2.26
C LEU A 467 -25.76 -1.73 2.44
N GLN A 468 -26.29 -2.88 2.90
CA GLN A 468 -25.46 -4.08 3.01
C GLN A 468 -24.97 -4.55 1.64
N ARG A 469 -23.69 -4.85 1.58
CA ARG A 469 -23.10 -5.46 0.39
C ARG A 469 -23.73 -6.84 0.16
N PRO A 470 -24.23 -7.16 -1.05
CA PRO A 470 -24.72 -8.49 -1.34
C PRO A 470 -23.63 -9.54 -1.06
N LEU A 471 -23.90 -10.44 -0.13
CA LEU A 471 -23.02 -11.57 0.13
C LEU A 471 -23.33 -12.64 -0.90
N VAL A 472 -22.34 -12.96 -1.70
CA VAL A 472 -22.43 -14.09 -2.62
C VAL A 472 -22.07 -15.35 -1.84
N ASP A 473 -23.03 -16.28 -1.71
CA ASP A 473 -22.77 -17.59 -1.12
C ASP A 473 -21.89 -18.42 -2.08
N SER A 474 -20.59 -18.40 -1.80
CA SER A 474 -19.61 -19.15 -2.59
C SER A 474 -19.85 -20.66 -2.57
N GLN A 475 -20.39 -21.20 -1.49
CA GLN A 475 -20.71 -22.63 -1.37
C GLN A 475 -21.87 -23.03 -2.28
N GLU A 476 -22.90 -22.18 -2.36
CA GLU A 476 -24.02 -22.40 -3.28
C GLU A 476 -23.58 -22.33 -4.75
N ILE A 477 -22.71 -21.38 -5.09
CA ILE A 477 -22.12 -21.30 -6.43
C ILE A 477 -21.29 -22.54 -6.72
N MET A 478 -20.42 -22.96 -5.80
CA MET A 478 -19.60 -24.15 -5.96
C MET A 478 -20.45 -25.43 -6.12
N ARG A 479 -21.55 -25.55 -5.38
CA ARG A 479 -22.50 -26.69 -5.56
C ARG A 479 -23.08 -26.74 -6.97
N ARG A 480 -23.34 -25.59 -7.59
CA ARG A 480 -23.85 -25.53 -8.97
C ARG A 480 -22.76 -25.78 -10.02
N VAL A 481 -21.54 -25.27 -9.79
CA VAL A 481 -20.44 -25.35 -10.77
C VAL A 481 -19.75 -26.71 -10.76
N ARG A 482 -19.56 -27.31 -9.58
CA ARG A 482 -18.84 -28.59 -9.46
C ARG A 482 -19.42 -29.73 -10.34
N PRO A 483 -20.75 -29.98 -10.41
CA PRO A 483 -21.31 -30.99 -11.29
C PRO A 483 -21.02 -30.72 -12.78
N ILE A 484 -20.96 -29.44 -13.20
CA ILE A 484 -20.62 -29.05 -14.55
C ILE A 484 -19.17 -29.41 -14.87
N VAL A 485 -18.24 -29.03 -13.98
CA VAL A 485 -16.83 -29.35 -14.12
C VAL A 485 -16.60 -30.86 -14.15
N ASP A 486 -17.25 -31.60 -13.26
CA ASP A 486 -17.12 -33.06 -13.18
C ASP A 486 -17.71 -33.77 -14.43
N ALA A 487 -18.82 -33.26 -14.97
CA ALA A 487 -19.39 -33.77 -16.22
C ALA A 487 -18.45 -33.55 -17.42
N VAL A 488 -17.88 -32.36 -17.53
CA VAL A 488 -16.90 -32.06 -18.60
C VAL A 488 -15.61 -32.87 -18.43
N ARG A 489 -15.14 -33.06 -17.22
CA ARG A 489 -13.96 -33.89 -16.93
C ARG A 489 -14.19 -35.36 -17.29
N ALA A 490 -15.40 -35.87 -17.09
CA ALA A 490 -15.73 -37.27 -17.35
C ALA A 490 -16.05 -37.56 -18.83
N ARG A 491 -16.70 -36.61 -19.54
CA ARG A 491 -17.29 -36.84 -20.89
C ARG A 491 -16.73 -35.93 -21.97
N GLY A 492 -15.84 -34.97 -21.62
CA GLY A 492 -15.21 -34.08 -22.58
C GLY A 492 -16.19 -33.27 -23.43
N ASP A 493 -15.94 -33.21 -24.74
CA ASP A 493 -16.71 -32.45 -25.72
C ASP A 493 -18.22 -32.76 -25.70
N ALA A 494 -18.58 -34.01 -25.46
CA ALA A 494 -20.00 -34.42 -25.39
C ALA A 494 -20.75 -33.70 -24.26
N ALA A 495 -20.09 -33.51 -23.12
CA ALA A 495 -20.68 -32.74 -22.02
C ALA A 495 -20.76 -31.25 -22.32
N VAL A 496 -19.75 -30.69 -22.98
CA VAL A 496 -19.75 -29.27 -23.39
C VAL A 496 -20.89 -29.01 -24.38
N LEU A 497 -21.07 -29.88 -25.40
CA LEU A 497 -22.16 -29.75 -26.37
C LEU A 497 -23.53 -29.79 -25.70
N GLU A 498 -23.75 -30.76 -24.78
CA GLU A 498 -24.99 -30.86 -24.01
C GLU A 498 -25.26 -29.62 -23.16
N LEU A 499 -24.24 -29.14 -22.44
CA LEU A 499 -24.35 -27.99 -21.55
C LEU A 499 -24.56 -26.68 -22.35
N THR A 500 -23.88 -26.53 -23.50
CA THR A 500 -24.07 -25.38 -24.39
C THR A 500 -25.47 -25.37 -25.01
N ALA A 501 -25.99 -26.53 -25.41
CA ALA A 501 -27.39 -26.65 -25.85
C ALA A 501 -28.37 -26.27 -24.72
N LYS A 502 -28.08 -26.68 -23.50
CA LYS A 502 -28.92 -26.40 -22.35
C LYS A 502 -28.90 -24.94 -21.88
N PHE A 503 -27.73 -24.31 -21.84
CA PHE A 503 -27.54 -22.98 -21.26
C PHE A 503 -27.52 -21.87 -22.27
N ASP A 504 -26.87 -22.07 -23.42
CA ASP A 504 -26.75 -21.08 -24.51
C ASP A 504 -27.79 -21.27 -25.61
N GLY A 505 -28.56 -22.36 -25.60
CA GLY A 505 -29.59 -22.67 -26.57
C GLY A 505 -29.03 -23.02 -27.96
N ALA A 506 -27.72 -23.26 -28.07
CA ALA A 506 -27.05 -23.53 -29.33
C ALA A 506 -26.84 -25.03 -29.57
N GLN A 507 -27.38 -25.55 -30.67
CA GLN A 507 -27.08 -26.94 -31.09
C GLN A 507 -25.94 -26.90 -32.12
N MET A 508 -24.89 -27.69 -31.81
CA MET A 508 -23.66 -27.68 -32.59
C MET A 508 -23.08 -29.08 -32.71
N ASP A 509 -22.37 -29.35 -33.81
CA ASP A 509 -21.66 -30.61 -34.04
C ASP A 509 -20.23 -30.60 -33.44
N SER A 510 -19.69 -29.41 -33.17
CA SER A 510 -18.34 -29.23 -32.65
C SER A 510 -18.24 -28.01 -31.74
N VAL A 511 -17.53 -28.16 -30.64
CA VAL A 511 -17.25 -27.08 -29.69
C VAL A 511 -16.03 -26.23 -30.08
N VAL A 512 -15.19 -26.70 -31.00
CA VAL A 512 -13.90 -26.05 -31.31
C VAL A 512 -13.87 -25.56 -32.75
N VAL A 513 -13.54 -24.30 -32.94
CA VAL A 513 -13.17 -23.71 -34.24
C VAL A 513 -11.66 -23.44 -34.21
N ARG A 514 -10.92 -23.98 -35.18
CA ARG A 514 -9.46 -23.80 -35.30
C ARG A 514 -9.11 -22.76 -36.35
N ALA A 515 -7.99 -22.07 -36.14
CA ALA A 515 -7.44 -21.20 -37.16
C ALA A 515 -6.99 -22.01 -38.41
N PRO A 516 -7.03 -21.41 -39.62
CA PRO A 516 -7.45 -20.03 -39.92
C PRO A 516 -8.97 -19.84 -39.80
N PHE A 517 -9.36 -18.71 -39.19
CA PHE A 517 -10.79 -18.39 -39.03
C PHE A 517 -11.35 -17.77 -40.29
N ASN A 518 -12.59 -18.13 -40.64
CA ASN A 518 -13.36 -17.42 -41.66
C ASN A 518 -13.95 -16.15 -41.02
N VAL A 519 -13.20 -15.05 -41.13
CA VAL A 519 -13.59 -13.76 -40.51
C VAL A 519 -14.62 -13.06 -41.38
N PRO A 520 -15.83 -12.79 -40.88
CA PRO A 520 -16.85 -12.07 -41.64
C PRO A 520 -16.46 -10.60 -41.85
N GLU A 521 -16.99 -9.99 -42.89
CA GLU A 521 -16.84 -8.55 -43.10
C GLU A 521 -17.54 -7.76 -42.00
N LEU A 522 -16.77 -6.85 -41.38
CA LEU A 522 -17.28 -5.89 -40.42
C LEU A 522 -17.48 -4.53 -41.10
N PRO A 523 -18.43 -3.73 -40.62
CA PRO A 523 -18.52 -2.34 -41.04
C PRO A 523 -17.18 -1.61 -40.84
N ASP A 524 -16.76 -0.78 -41.79
CA ASP A 524 -15.47 -0.12 -41.79
C ASP A 524 -15.21 0.68 -40.50
N ALA A 525 -16.22 1.36 -39.96
CA ALA A 525 -16.12 2.12 -38.71
C ALA A 525 -15.86 1.21 -37.51
N VAL A 526 -16.49 0.03 -37.44
CA VAL A 526 -16.32 -0.95 -36.38
C VAL A 526 -14.92 -1.56 -36.46
N ARG A 527 -14.50 -1.96 -37.65
CA ARG A 527 -13.16 -2.48 -37.91
C ARG A 527 -12.08 -1.47 -37.50
N ALA A 528 -12.22 -0.21 -37.95
CA ALA A 528 -11.26 0.85 -37.60
C ALA A 528 -11.20 1.11 -36.09
N ALA A 529 -12.33 1.08 -35.38
CA ALA A 529 -12.36 1.23 -33.92
C ALA A 529 -11.64 0.08 -33.20
N ILE A 530 -11.86 -1.16 -33.63
CA ILE A 530 -11.17 -2.34 -33.08
C ILE A 530 -9.66 -2.26 -33.36
N ASP A 531 -9.28 -1.84 -34.57
CA ASP A 531 -7.88 -1.71 -34.97
C ASP A 531 -7.15 -0.64 -34.16
N GLN A 532 -7.79 0.48 -33.90
CA GLN A 532 -7.25 1.54 -33.03
C GLN A 532 -7.11 1.04 -31.59
N ALA A 533 -8.14 0.38 -31.06
CA ALA A 533 -8.09 -0.17 -29.70
C ALA A 533 -6.98 -1.24 -29.57
N TYR A 534 -6.84 -2.11 -30.57
CA TYR A 534 -5.75 -3.10 -30.61
C TYR A 534 -4.37 -2.42 -30.58
N ALA A 535 -4.16 -1.37 -31.38
CA ALA A 535 -2.90 -0.65 -31.43
C ALA A 535 -2.57 -0.01 -30.06
N ASN A 536 -3.56 0.62 -29.42
CA ASN A 536 -3.40 1.23 -28.10
C ASN A 536 -3.04 0.20 -27.02
N VAL A 537 -3.79 -0.89 -26.95
CA VAL A 537 -3.56 -1.97 -25.97
C VAL A 537 -2.20 -2.61 -26.21
N ARG A 538 -1.83 -2.85 -27.47
CA ARG A 538 -0.53 -3.44 -27.83
C ARG A 538 0.63 -2.52 -27.45
N CYS A 539 0.53 -1.23 -27.72
CA CYS A 539 1.54 -0.24 -27.36
C CYS A 539 1.78 -0.22 -25.84
N PHE A 540 0.71 -0.17 -25.07
CA PHE A 540 0.79 -0.14 -23.61
C PHE A 540 1.40 -1.42 -23.04
N HIS A 541 0.94 -2.60 -23.47
CA HIS A 541 1.46 -3.86 -22.95
C HIS A 541 2.88 -4.20 -23.45
N ALA A 542 3.25 -3.73 -24.64
CA ALA A 542 4.64 -3.88 -25.11
C ALA A 542 5.64 -3.13 -24.23
N ALA A 543 5.23 -1.96 -23.71
CA ALA A 543 6.06 -1.20 -22.77
C ALA A 543 6.23 -1.86 -21.38
N GLN A 544 5.37 -2.82 -21.05
CA GLN A 544 5.43 -3.56 -19.77
C GLN A 544 6.31 -4.81 -19.82
N LEU A 545 6.81 -5.19 -20.99
CA LEU A 545 7.72 -6.35 -21.09
C LEU A 545 9.01 -6.07 -20.34
N PRO A 546 9.34 -6.89 -19.32
CA PRO A 546 10.59 -6.69 -18.59
C PRO A 546 11.78 -7.06 -19.47
N ALA A 547 12.81 -6.22 -19.44
CA ALA A 547 14.08 -6.54 -20.08
C ALA A 547 14.79 -7.68 -19.34
N ASP A 548 15.46 -8.55 -20.07
CA ASP A 548 16.35 -9.53 -19.48
C ASP A 548 17.52 -8.83 -18.80
N SER A 549 17.92 -9.34 -17.63
CA SER A 549 19.05 -8.82 -16.89
C SER A 549 20.08 -9.92 -16.59
N ALA A 550 21.35 -9.54 -16.67
CA ALA A 550 22.48 -10.37 -16.25
C ALA A 550 23.41 -9.53 -15.39
N VAL A 551 23.69 -9.99 -14.18
CA VAL A 551 24.53 -9.27 -13.22
C VAL A 551 25.57 -10.24 -12.70
N GLU A 552 26.84 -9.86 -12.82
CA GLU A 552 27.93 -10.56 -12.13
C GLU A 552 27.93 -10.07 -10.68
N THR A 553 27.56 -10.94 -9.75
CA THR A 553 27.40 -10.63 -8.33
C THR A 553 28.71 -10.73 -7.56
N MET A 554 29.65 -11.50 -8.07
CA MET A 554 31.04 -11.62 -7.63
C MET A 554 31.85 -12.22 -8.77
N PRO A 555 33.18 -12.11 -8.78
CA PRO A 555 34.03 -12.64 -9.86
C PRO A 555 33.71 -14.10 -10.19
N GLY A 556 33.31 -14.36 -11.43
CA GLY A 556 32.96 -15.69 -11.93
C GLY A 556 31.54 -16.16 -11.61
N VAL A 557 30.70 -15.38 -10.90
CA VAL A 557 29.31 -15.73 -10.58
C VAL A 557 28.35 -14.75 -11.26
N THR A 558 27.63 -15.23 -12.28
CA THR A 558 26.65 -14.43 -13.01
C THR A 558 25.23 -14.89 -12.71
N CYS A 559 24.40 -13.98 -12.15
CA CYS A 559 22.96 -14.17 -11.99
C CYS A 559 22.23 -13.60 -13.19
N ARG A 560 21.30 -14.37 -13.75
CA ARG A 560 20.49 -13.93 -14.91
C ARG A 560 19.01 -14.03 -14.58
N ARG A 561 18.26 -13.00 -14.97
CA ARG A 561 16.81 -13.01 -14.99
C ARG A 561 16.35 -12.92 -16.44
N PHE A 562 15.51 -13.85 -16.85
CA PHE A 562 14.87 -13.82 -18.15
C PHE A 562 13.39 -14.14 -18.00
N SER A 563 12.56 -13.53 -18.84
CA SER A 563 11.13 -13.78 -18.91
C SER A 563 10.82 -14.74 -20.05
N ARG A 564 9.97 -15.73 -19.77
CA ARG A 564 9.47 -16.65 -20.79
C ARG A 564 7.95 -16.57 -20.83
N ALA A 565 7.39 -16.60 -22.03
CA ALA A 565 5.96 -16.71 -22.21
C ALA A 565 5.43 -18.03 -21.65
N ILE A 566 4.22 -18.00 -21.11
CA ILE A 566 3.43 -19.22 -20.89
C ILE A 566 3.11 -19.79 -22.26
N GLU A 567 3.39 -21.07 -22.47
CA GLU A 567 3.33 -21.68 -23.78
C GLU A 567 1.91 -21.71 -24.36
N ARG A 568 0.93 -22.03 -23.51
CA ARG A 568 -0.49 -22.20 -23.87
C ARG A 568 -1.37 -21.46 -22.87
N VAL A 569 -2.26 -20.61 -23.37
CA VAL A 569 -3.19 -19.83 -22.54
C VAL A 569 -4.62 -20.03 -22.99
N GLY A 570 -5.53 -20.19 -22.03
CA GLY A 570 -6.97 -20.18 -22.23
C GLY A 570 -7.54 -18.87 -21.73
N LEU A 571 -8.29 -18.16 -22.59
CA LEU A 571 -8.84 -16.84 -22.32
C LEU A 571 -10.36 -16.89 -22.43
N TYR A 572 -11.07 -16.57 -21.36
CA TYR A 572 -12.52 -16.54 -21.40
C TYR A 572 -13.05 -15.15 -21.75
N VAL A 573 -13.85 -15.09 -22.80
CA VAL A 573 -14.52 -13.86 -23.26
C VAL A 573 -16.00 -14.00 -23.00
N PRO A 574 -16.56 -13.25 -22.02
CA PRO A 574 -17.97 -13.33 -21.71
C PRO A 574 -18.82 -12.90 -22.89
N GLY A 575 -19.99 -13.51 -23.03
CA GLY A 575 -20.99 -13.23 -24.05
C GLY A 575 -22.39 -13.27 -23.47
N GLY A 576 -23.41 -13.35 -24.31
CA GLY A 576 -24.81 -13.37 -23.93
C GLY A 576 -25.49 -12.04 -24.26
N THR A 577 -25.94 -11.28 -23.25
CA THR A 577 -26.68 -10.02 -23.47
C THR A 577 -25.83 -8.87 -24.00
N ALA A 578 -24.49 -8.93 -23.83
CA ALA A 578 -23.55 -7.92 -24.32
C ALA A 578 -22.41 -8.57 -25.11
N VAL A 579 -22.06 -7.95 -26.22
CA VAL A 579 -20.88 -8.30 -27.03
C VAL A 579 -19.70 -7.50 -26.49
N LEU A 580 -18.64 -8.20 -26.08
CA LEU A 580 -17.48 -7.58 -25.44
C LEU A 580 -16.17 -7.86 -26.20
N PRO A 581 -15.98 -7.30 -27.42
CA PRO A 581 -14.71 -7.44 -28.15
C PRO A 581 -13.55 -6.79 -27.41
N SER A 582 -13.82 -5.83 -26.53
CA SER A 582 -12.83 -5.23 -25.63
C SER A 582 -12.21 -6.26 -24.69
N SER A 583 -12.99 -7.20 -24.14
CA SER A 583 -12.46 -8.29 -23.30
C SER A 583 -11.53 -9.19 -24.10
N ALA A 584 -11.88 -9.52 -25.33
CA ALA A 584 -11.01 -10.29 -26.22
C ALA A 584 -9.68 -9.57 -26.51
N LEU A 585 -9.72 -8.24 -26.71
CA LEU A 585 -8.53 -7.41 -26.90
C LEU A 585 -7.66 -7.38 -25.63
N MET A 586 -8.26 -7.09 -24.47
CA MET A 586 -7.55 -6.93 -23.20
C MET A 586 -6.91 -8.24 -22.70
N LEU A 587 -7.40 -9.39 -23.15
CA LEU A 587 -6.83 -10.70 -22.83
C LEU A 587 -5.88 -11.19 -23.93
N GLY A 588 -6.29 -11.08 -25.19
CA GLY A 588 -5.56 -11.65 -26.33
C GLY A 588 -4.30 -10.86 -26.70
N VAL A 589 -4.34 -9.52 -26.65
CA VAL A 589 -3.19 -8.69 -26.99
C VAL A 589 -2.03 -8.87 -26.01
N PRO A 590 -2.21 -8.89 -24.67
CA PRO A 590 -1.14 -9.22 -23.74
C PRO A 590 -0.56 -10.62 -23.96
N ALA A 591 -1.40 -11.62 -24.25
CA ALA A 591 -0.93 -12.96 -24.55
C ALA A 591 -0.05 -13.00 -25.82
N GLN A 592 -0.45 -12.27 -26.86
CA GLN A 592 0.33 -12.13 -28.11
C GLN A 592 1.65 -11.40 -27.85
N VAL A 593 1.61 -10.27 -27.12
CA VAL A 593 2.80 -9.47 -26.77
C VAL A 593 3.78 -10.27 -25.92
N ALA A 594 3.27 -11.09 -24.98
CA ALA A 594 4.09 -11.98 -24.17
C ALA A 594 4.73 -13.12 -24.99
N GLY A 595 4.25 -13.40 -26.19
CA GLY A 595 4.77 -14.46 -27.06
C GLY A 595 4.20 -15.85 -26.77
N CYS A 596 2.97 -15.96 -26.24
CA CYS A 596 2.28 -17.24 -26.07
C CYS A 596 2.08 -17.92 -27.40
N ARG A 597 2.49 -19.19 -27.52
CA ARG A 597 2.42 -19.93 -28.80
C ARG A 597 1.00 -20.41 -29.14
N GLU A 598 0.26 -20.83 -28.14
CA GLU A 598 -1.12 -21.25 -28.29
C GLU A 598 -2.03 -20.32 -27.48
N ILE A 599 -2.88 -19.59 -28.16
CA ILE A 599 -3.89 -18.73 -27.57
C ILE A 599 -5.25 -19.33 -27.91
N VAL A 600 -5.96 -19.81 -26.91
CA VAL A 600 -7.30 -20.38 -27.05
C VAL A 600 -8.31 -19.44 -26.40
N LEU A 601 -9.29 -18.97 -27.15
CA LEU A 601 -10.41 -18.20 -26.63
C LEU A 601 -11.58 -19.14 -26.31
N ALA A 602 -12.27 -18.91 -25.19
CA ALA A 602 -13.55 -19.55 -24.90
C ALA A 602 -14.63 -18.45 -24.84
N THR A 603 -15.73 -18.64 -25.53
CA THR A 603 -16.83 -17.67 -25.57
C THR A 603 -18.15 -18.37 -25.88
N PRO A 604 -19.28 -17.94 -25.29
CA PRO A 604 -20.59 -18.52 -25.63
C PRO A 604 -20.90 -18.29 -27.11
N PRO A 605 -21.44 -19.30 -27.82
CA PRO A 605 -21.90 -19.15 -29.17
C PRO A 605 -23.24 -18.39 -29.22
N ARG A 606 -23.61 -17.91 -30.39
CA ARG A 606 -24.99 -17.47 -30.70
C ARG A 606 -25.90 -18.70 -30.79
N PRO A 607 -27.25 -18.52 -30.74
CA PRO A 607 -28.19 -19.63 -30.88
C PRO A 607 -28.04 -20.44 -32.16
N ASP A 608 -27.52 -19.83 -33.22
CA ASP A 608 -27.21 -20.50 -34.52
C ASP A 608 -25.85 -21.22 -34.51
N GLY A 609 -25.16 -21.27 -33.37
CA GLY A 609 -23.86 -21.88 -33.24
C GLY A 609 -22.69 -21.05 -33.77
N SER A 610 -22.96 -19.85 -34.29
CA SER A 610 -21.92 -18.92 -34.76
C SER A 610 -21.23 -18.19 -33.59
N ILE A 611 -20.03 -17.64 -33.87
CA ILE A 611 -19.31 -16.73 -32.95
C ILE A 611 -19.63 -15.29 -33.39
N VAL A 612 -19.68 -14.41 -32.41
CA VAL A 612 -19.86 -12.98 -32.63
C VAL A 612 -18.76 -12.45 -33.59
N PRO A 613 -19.11 -11.77 -34.71
CA PRO A 613 -18.16 -11.34 -35.73
C PRO A 613 -16.99 -10.52 -35.20
N GLU A 614 -17.25 -9.58 -34.28
CA GLU A 614 -16.25 -8.70 -33.68
C GLU A 614 -15.25 -9.51 -32.80
N VAL A 615 -15.72 -10.50 -32.04
CA VAL A 615 -14.87 -11.38 -31.24
C VAL A 615 -14.04 -12.26 -32.17
N LEU A 616 -14.61 -12.77 -33.25
CA LEU A 616 -13.91 -13.58 -34.25
C LEU A 616 -12.80 -12.77 -34.96
N TYR A 617 -13.11 -11.50 -35.30
CA TYR A 617 -12.13 -10.57 -35.86
C TYR A 617 -10.95 -10.34 -34.90
N VAL A 618 -11.24 -10.08 -33.62
CA VAL A 618 -10.20 -9.90 -32.60
C VAL A 618 -9.38 -11.19 -32.42
N ALA A 619 -10.03 -12.35 -32.35
CA ALA A 619 -9.34 -13.64 -32.24
C ALA A 619 -8.35 -13.86 -33.40
N HIS A 620 -8.76 -13.55 -34.63
CA HIS A 620 -7.86 -13.58 -35.79
C HIS A 620 -6.70 -12.60 -35.65
N LYS A 621 -6.97 -11.37 -35.21
CA LYS A 621 -5.97 -10.31 -35.09
C LYS A 621 -4.92 -10.57 -34.01
N VAL A 622 -5.30 -11.18 -32.88
CA VAL A 622 -4.37 -11.55 -31.81
C VAL A 622 -3.63 -12.87 -32.07
N GLY A 623 -3.94 -13.55 -33.16
CA GLY A 623 -3.31 -14.81 -33.52
C GLY A 623 -3.80 -16.00 -32.68
N ALA A 624 -5.07 -15.99 -32.26
CA ALA A 624 -5.65 -17.14 -31.57
C ALA A 624 -5.55 -18.40 -32.43
N THR A 625 -5.21 -19.51 -31.81
CA THR A 625 -5.05 -20.82 -32.49
C THR A 625 -6.36 -21.59 -32.55
N ALA A 626 -7.23 -21.36 -31.58
CA ALA A 626 -8.55 -21.98 -31.54
C ALA A 626 -9.55 -21.10 -30.74
N ILE A 627 -10.83 -21.34 -31.00
CA ILE A 627 -11.94 -20.80 -30.20
C ILE A 627 -12.80 -21.98 -29.74
N VAL A 628 -13.07 -22.03 -28.42
CA VAL A 628 -14.01 -22.96 -27.80
C VAL A 628 -15.35 -22.26 -27.65
N LYS A 629 -16.38 -22.84 -28.27
CA LYS A 629 -17.76 -22.32 -28.22
C LYS A 629 -18.44 -22.85 -26.96
N ALA A 630 -18.20 -22.19 -25.83
CA ALA A 630 -18.77 -22.54 -24.52
C ALA A 630 -18.90 -21.30 -23.65
N GLY A 631 -20.02 -21.18 -22.95
CA GLY A 631 -20.33 -20.12 -22.00
C GLY A 631 -19.88 -20.38 -20.57
#